data_2a2061ea5c080b03889d53dbc0894a4c
#
_entry.id   2a2061ea5c080b03889d53dbc0894a4c
#
_cell.length_a   1.000
_cell.length_b   1.000
_cell.length_c   1.000
_cell.angle_alpha   90.00
_cell.angle_beta   90.00
_cell.angle_gamma   90.00
#
_symmetry.space_group_name_H-M   'P 1'
#
loop_
_entity.id
_entity.type
_entity.pdbx_description
1 polymer ?
#
loop_
_entity_poly.entity_id
_entity_poly.type
_entity_poly.pdbx_seq_one_letter_code
_entity_poly.pdbx_strand_id
1 'polypeptide(L)'
;VRLEGKTVVFDYYESIRSPNVTATMMVVDTGGSTTYSNKYDTQGRYGSIYNALPLTGNEKLEFKIRSALGVLDFSEKPLFVNGAANPDQNSQRESIALSLFSEGAKLNSESDVLRKYQGNIGDSVRTLINQFLTSKSDRVKINEIQKTANAYNFLGNSKSVFDIICNLGSKSTVEKDSAGFFFFETQDGFNFKSIDSLVSKRPVAVYYKSEVLQGNLDTSFNDFKILSCTIKKNQNVLNALNAGVFYTKNIFFNPKTFEETEVEYKFTDGKLVKSLGKSAEAPDVNAHTKTHYSILDIGTLETTVAGKDNNNPNEYQAQA
;
A
#
# COMPACT_ATOMS: atom_id res chain seq x y z
N VAL A 1 13.53 20.87 17.80
CA VAL A 1 14.77 20.20 18.25
C VAL A 1 15.42 19.58 17.02
N ARG A 2 16.74 19.74 16.88
CA ARG A 2 17.52 19.11 15.80
C ARG A 2 18.01 17.75 16.29
N LEU A 3 17.81 16.71 15.47
CA LEU A 3 18.22 15.34 15.76
C LEU A 3 19.42 14.90 14.91
N GLU A 4 20.01 15.83 14.16
CA GLU A 4 21.24 15.58 13.40
C GLU A 4 22.36 15.08 14.32
N GLY A 5 23.06 14.06 13.89
CA GLY A 5 24.15 13.45 14.67
C GLY A 5 23.70 12.58 15.86
N LYS A 6 22.41 12.57 16.19
CA LYS A 6 21.83 11.70 17.23
C LYS A 6 21.03 10.52 16.66
N THR A 7 20.70 10.58 15.38
CA THR A 7 19.99 9.50 14.70
C THR A 7 20.97 8.39 14.35
N VAL A 8 20.69 7.19 14.85
CA VAL A 8 21.49 5.99 14.62
C VAL A 8 20.94 5.15 13.48
N VAL A 9 19.60 5.02 13.43
CA VAL A 9 18.88 4.25 12.41
C VAL A 9 17.70 5.07 11.96
N PHE A 10 17.46 5.07 10.65
CA PHE A 10 16.26 5.61 10.04
C PHE A 10 15.82 4.66 8.93
N ASP A 11 14.68 4.03 9.11
CA ASP A 11 14.08 3.13 8.14
C ASP A 11 12.82 3.77 7.57
N TYR A 12 12.77 3.87 6.27
CA TYR A 12 11.64 4.43 5.53
C TYR A 12 10.98 3.33 4.71
N TYR A 13 9.65 3.26 4.77
CA TYR A 13 8.88 2.21 4.15
C TYR A 13 7.83 2.77 3.19
N GLU A 14 8.01 2.47 1.92
CA GLU A 14 6.98 2.55 0.88
C GLU A 14 6.62 1.14 0.42
N SER A 15 5.34 0.84 0.32
CA SER A 15 4.89 -0.46 -0.16
C SER A 15 3.63 -0.31 -1.01
N ILE A 16 3.61 -0.98 -2.15
CA ILE A 16 2.39 -1.05 -2.98
C ILE A 16 1.21 -1.72 -2.27
N ARG A 17 1.47 -2.42 -1.15
CA ARG A 17 0.46 -3.08 -0.33
C ARG A 17 0.04 -2.27 0.89
N SER A 18 0.64 -1.11 1.12
CA SER A 18 0.31 -0.23 2.24
C SER A 18 -0.28 1.08 1.73
N PRO A 19 -1.46 1.50 2.24
CA PRO A 19 -2.08 2.74 1.81
C PRO A 19 -1.35 4.00 2.28
N ASN A 20 -0.37 3.87 3.18
CA ASN A 20 0.36 4.99 3.73
C ASN A 20 1.86 4.70 3.86
N VAL A 21 2.63 5.78 3.82
CA VAL A 21 4.05 5.78 4.13
C VAL A 21 4.24 5.70 5.64
N THR A 22 5.22 4.90 6.06
CA THR A 22 5.65 4.80 7.45
C THR A 22 7.15 4.89 7.55
N ALA A 23 7.66 5.28 8.73
CA ALA A 23 9.08 5.22 9.01
C ALA A 23 9.34 4.87 10.48
N THR A 24 10.51 4.35 10.77
CA THR A 24 11.01 4.15 12.12
C THR A 24 12.34 4.88 12.27
N MET A 25 12.54 5.50 13.43
CA MET A 25 13.74 6.26 13.72
C MET A 25 14.24 5.92 15.11
N MET A 26 15.51 5.59 15.22
CA MET A 26 16.17 5.41 16.50
C MET A 26 17.12 6.59 16.76
N VAL A 27 16.90 7.25 17.86
CA VAL A 27 17.69 8.39 18.32
C VAL A 27 18.40 7.99 19.60
N VAL A 28 19.68 8.31 19.70
CA VAL A 28 20.48 8.08 20.90
C VAL A 28 20.94 9.42 21.48
N ASP A 29 20.69 9.62 22.76
CA ASP A 29 21.12 10.79 23.50
C ASP A 29 22.05 10.39 24.65
N THR A 30 23.06 11.19 24.90
CA THR A 30 24.03 10.99 25.98
C THR A 30 23.60 11.66 27.30
N GLY A 31 22.33 12.04 27.42
CA GLY A 31 21.74 12.59 28.64
C GLY A 31 22.33 13.94 29.08
N GLY A 32 21.88 15.02 28.53
CA GLY A 32 22.33 16.36 28.89
C GLY A 32 22.86 17.20 27.73
N SER A 33 22.74 16.68 26.51
CA SER A 33 23.18 17.41 25.30
C SER A 33 22.12 18.33 24.72
N THR A 34 20.89 18.28 25.22
CA THR A 34 19.77 19.10 24.72
C THR A 34 19.42 20.18 25.73
N THR A 35 19.52 21.44 25.31
CA THR A 35 19.03 22.57 26.09
C THR A 35 17.54 22.74 25.87
N TYR A 36 16.77 22.80 26.91
CA TYR A 36 15.35 23.15 26.85
C TYR A 36 15.02 24.22 27.89
N SER A 37 14.11 25.10 27.55
CA SER A 37 13.52 26.06 28.47
C SER A 37 12.02 25.83 28.53
N ASN A 38 11.45 25.93 29.70
CA ASN A 38 10.01 25.90 29.86
C ASN A 38 9.49 27.27 30.28
N LYS A 39 8.17 27.45 30.34
CA LYS A 39 7.51 28.70 30.67
C LYS A 39 7.91 29.26 32.05
N TYR A 40 8.45 28.44 32.94
CA TYR A 40 8.79 28.80 34.32
C TYR A 40 10.28 28.84 34.57
N ASP A 41 11.09 28.36 33.63
CA ASP A 41 12.55 28.33 33.74
C ASP A 41 13.20 28.79 32.43
N THR A 42 13.62 30.06 32.41
CA THR A 42 14.20 30.72 31.24
C THR A 42 15.71 30.55 31.14
N GLN A 43 16.37 29.94 32.15
CA GLN A 43 17.82 29.76 32.17
C GLN A 43 18.33 28.60 31.31
N GLY A 44 17.43 27.79 30.75
CA GLY A 44 17.79 26.65 29.92
C GLY A 44 18.45 25.53 30.73
N ARG A 45 17.76 24.42 30.87
CA ARG A 45 18.31 23.24 31.51
C ARG A 45 18.83 22.26 30.45
N TYR A 46 19.91 21.59 30.81
CA TYR A 46 20.37 20.44 30.05
C TYR A 46 19.57 19.20 30.47
N GLY A 47 19.06 18.46 29.52
CA GLY A 47 18.31 17.25 29.79
C GLY A 47 18.33 16.29 28.63
N SER A 48 17.71 15.13 28.82
CA SER A 48 17.52 14.18 27.74
C SER A 48 16.49 14.70 26.72
N ILE A 49 16.56 14.18 25.50
CA ILE A 49 15.57 14.49 24.45
C ILE A 49 14.16 14.13 24.94
N TYR A 50 14.02 13.02 25.63
CA TYR A 50 12.73 12.57 26.15
C TYR A 50 12.11 13.59 27.14
N ASN A 51 12.92 14.16 28.01
CA ASN A 51 12.47 15.17 28.96
C ASN A 51 12.30 16.56 28.31
N ALA A 52 13.09 16.85 27.26
CA ALA A 52 13.04 18.12 26.56
C ALA A 52 11.88 18.23 25.57
N LEU A 53 11.43 17.10 25.03
CA LEU A 53 10.30 17.00 24.12
C LEU A 53 9.14 16.33 24.85
N PRO A 54 8.03 17.01 25.07
CA PRO A 54 6.80 16.34 25.48
C PRO A 54 6.30 15.50 24.29
N LEU A 55 6.88 14.29 24.11
CA LEU A 55 6.47 13.36 23.07
C LEU A 55 5.07 12.82 23.41
N THR A 56 4.06 13.53 22.96
CA THR A 56 2.64 13.19 23.18
C THR A 56 2.03 12.46 21.99
N GLY A 57 2.78 12.35 20.89
CA GLY A 57 2.30 11.93 19.58
C GLY A 57 1.89 13.13 18.72
N ASN A 58 1.92 12.95 17.42
CA ASN A 58 1.58 13.98 16.44
C ASN A 58 2.60 15.12 16.27
N GLU A 59 3.78 15.04 16.85
CA GLU A 59 4.89 15.93 16.54
C GLU A 59 5.33 15.70 15.09
N LYS A 60 5.71 16.81 14.44
CA LYS A 60 6.18 16.79 13.05
C LYS A 60 7.68 16.51 13.01
N LEU A 61 8.06 15.57 12.16
CA LEU A 61 9.44 15.28 11.83
C LEU A 61 9.71 15.66 10.37
N GLU A 62 10.53 16.69 10.18
CA GLU A 62 11.06 17.09 8.87
C GLU A 62 12.44 16.47 8.69
N PHE A 63 12.69 15.84 7.55
CA PHE A 63 13.98 15.23 7.27
C PHE A 63 14.30 15.23 5.79
N LYS A 64 15.60 15.12 5.50
CA LYS A 64 16.12 15.00 4.15
C LYS A 64 17.28 14.01 4.14
N ILE A 65 17.15 12.97 3.34
CA ILE A 65 18.17 11.95 3.16
C ILE A 65 18.68 12.05 1.72
N ARG A 66 19.99 12.08 1.57
CA ARG A 66 20.66 12.08 0.26
C ARG A 66 21.44 10.79 0.11
N SER A 67 21.28 10.13 -1.02
CA SER A 67 22.05 8.97 -1.42
C SER A 67 22.56 9.15 -2.87
N ALA A 68 23.41 8.26 -3.32
CA ALA A 68 23.85 8.23 -4.74
C ALA A 68 22.66 7.99 -5.70
N LEU A 69 21.61 7.33 -5.24
CA LEU A 69 20.43 6.98 -6.04
C LEU A 69 19.38 8.10 -6.10
N GLY A 70 19.46 9.10 -5.20
CA GLY A 70 18.49 10.18 -5.18
C GLY A 70 18.37 10.88 -3.83
N VAL A 71 17.37 11.73 -3.75
CA VAL A 71 17.07 12.51 -2.55
C VAL A 71 15.67 12.17 -2.08
N LEU A 72 15.55 11.80 -0.81
CA LEU A 72 14.30 11.64 -0.10
C LEU A 72 14.10 12.91 0.75
N ASP A 73 13.16 13.76 0.36
CA ASP A 73 12.94 15.05 0.97
C ASP A 73 11.54 15.18 1.55
N PHE A 74 11.47 15.20 2.86
CA PHE A 74 10.24 15.38 3.65
C PHE A 74 10.24 16.71 4.42
N SER A 75 10.93 17.73 3.91
CA SER A 75 10.93 19.07 4.51
C SER A 75 9.58 19.75 4.38
N GLU A 76 8.92 19.58 3.22
CA GLU A 76 7.59 20.16 2.97
C GLU A 76 6.44 19.23 3.35
N LYS A 77 6.68 17.92 3.42
CA LYS A 77 5.70 16.88 3.75
C LYS A 77 6.16 16.08 4.99
N PRO A 78 6.16 16.70 6.19
CA PRO A 78 6.68 16.05 7.38
C PRO A 78 5.92 14.76 7.70
N LEU A 79 6.61 13.80 8.30
CA LEU A 79 5.98 12.68 8.96
C LEU A 79 5.59 13.07 10.39
N PHE A 80 4.63 12.33 10.95
CA PHE A 80 4.14 12.57 12.30
C PHE A 80 4.52 11.43 13.21
N VAL A 81 4.85 11.75 14.45
CA VAL A 81 5.15 10.75 15.47
C VAL A 81 3.85 10.04 15.86
N ASN A 82 3.82 8.73 15.68
CA ASN A 82 2.73 7.86 16.12
C ASN A 82 2.95 7.37 17.56
N GLY A 83 4.19 7.03 17.87
CA GLY A 83 4.54 6.54 19.19
C GLY A 83 6.03 6.67 19.43
N ALA A 84 6.38 6.80 20.68
CA ALA A 84 7.74 6.81 21.16
C ALA A 84 7.92 5.69 22.19
N ALA A 85 8.92 4.87 21.99
CA ALA A 85 9.33 3.86 22.96
C ALA A 85 10.74 4.17 23.43
N ASN A 86 10.98 3.99 24.72
CA ASN A 86 12.32 4.13 25.29
C ASN A 86 12.86 2.71 25.59
N PRO A 87 13.53 2.07 24.62
CA PRO A 87 13.96 0.69 24.76
C PRO A 87 15.11 0.50 25.75
N ASP A 88 15.91 1.54 26.00
CA ASP A 88 17.06 1.43 26.91
C ASP A 88 17.39 2.77 27.58
N GLN A 89 17.40 2.78 28.89
CA GLN A 89 17.73 3.95 29.69
C GLN A 89 18.82 3.59 30.72
N ASN A 90 20.02 3.98 30.40
CA ASN A 90 21.14 3.92 31.35
C ASN A 90 21.50 5.33 31.81
N SER A 91 22.16 5.45 32.97
CA SER A 91 22.54 6.75 33.55
C SER A 91 23.40 7.65 32.63
N GLN A 92 23.95 7.10 31.56
CA GLN A 92 24.82 7.82 30.61
C GLN A 92 24.32 7.77 29.15
N ARG A 93 23.27 7.02 28.85
CA ARG A 93 22.78 6.84 27.49
C ARG A 93 21.29 6.55 27.49
N GLU A 94 20.59 7.24 26.65
CA GLU A 94 19.17 7.05 26.41
C GLU A 94 18.95 6.79 24.92
N SER A 95 18.18 5.76 24.59
CA SER A 95 17.75 5.50 23.22
C SER A 95 16.24 5.61 23.12
N ILE A 96 15.76 6.30 22.09
CA ILE A 96 14.35 6.51 21.83
C ILE A 96 14.04 5.97 20.44
N ALA A 97 13.09 5.04 20.35
CA ALA A 97 12.55 4.58 19.09
C ALA A 97 11.25 5.31 18.77
N LEU A 98 11.21 5.98 17.64
CA LEU A 98 10.05 6.69 17.13
C LEU A 98 9.43 5.91 15.97
N SER A 99 8.12 5.68 16.03
CA SER A 99 7.33 5.24 14.89
C SER A 99 6.65 6.44 14.24
N LEU A 100 6.68 6.49 12.91
CA LEU A 100 6.25 7.66 12.14
C LEU A 100 5.24 7.25 11.07
N PHE A 101 4.33 8.15 10.74
CA PHE A 101 3.32 7.97 9.70
C PHE A 101 3.09 9.26 8.91
N SER A 102 2.51 9.11 7.71
CA SER A 102 2.21 10.24 6.83
C SER A 102 1.00 11.06 7.29
N GLU A 103 0.91 12.32 6.84
CA GLU A 103 -0.24 13.18 7.10
C GLU A 103 -1.53 12.60 6.51
N GLY A 104 -1.43 11.89 5.39
CA GLY A 104 -2.57 11.20 4.79
C GLY A 104 -3.18 10.13 5.70
N ALA A 105 -2.34 9.37 6.41
CA ALA A 105 -2.81 8.39 7.39
C ALA A 105 -3.54 9.05 8.57
N LYS A 106 -3.04 10.21 9.03
CA LYS A 106 -3.71 11.00 10.06
C LYS A 106 -5.11 11.42 9.62
N LEU A 107 -5.20 12.07 8.46
CA LEU A 107 -6.48 12.52 7.92
C LEU A 107 -7.45 11.37 7.63
N ASN A 108 -6.92 10.20 7.25
CA ASN A 108 -7.72 9.01 7.11
C ASN A 108 -8.35 8.56 8.42
N SER A 109 -7.61 8.60 9.54
CA SER A 109 -8.14 8.25 10.87
C SER A 109 -9.22 9.22 11.36
N GLU A 110 -9.22 10.44 10.83
CA GLU A 110 -10.23 11.46 11.10
C GLU A 110 -11.39 11.41 10.09
N SER A 111 -11.35 10.50 9.11
CA SER A 111 -12.35 10.42 8.04
C SER A 111 -13.48 9.46 8.41
N ASP A 112 -14.71 9.87 8.11
CA ASP A 112 -15.92 9.07 8.21
C ASP A 112 -16.77 9.28 6.96
N VAL A 113 -16.87 8.25 6.14
CA VAL A 113 -17.55 8.33 4.84
C VAL A 113 -18.96 7.81 4.95
N LEU A 114 -19.95 8.73 4.89
CA LEU A 114 -21.38 8.42 5.05
C LEU A 114 -22.16 8.52 3.73
N ARG A 115 -21.52 8.95 2.64
CA ARG A 115 -22.20 9.26 1.38
C ARG A 115 -22.29 8.07 0.43
N LYS A 116 -23.26 8.14 -0.48
CA LYS A 116 -23.39 7.25 -1.65
C LYS A 116 -22.45 7.75 -2.76
N TYR A 117 -21.77 6.82 -3.41
CA TYR A 117 -20.93 7.04 -4.59
C TYR A 117 -21.43 6.17 -5.72
N GLN A 118 -21.36 6.68 -6.94
CA GLN A 118 -21.85 6.02 -8.16
C GLN A 118 -20.90 6.25 -9.32
N GLY A 119 -20.88 5.31 -10.24
CA GLY A 119 -20.17 5.42 -11.50
C GLY A 119 -18.77 4.78 -11.46
N ASN A 120 -17.85 5.33 -12.23
CA ASN A 120 -16.50 4.77 -12.37
C ASN A 120 -15.75 4.75 -11.06
N ILE A 121 -15.11 3.61 -10.73
CA ILE A 121 -14.41 3.45 -9.46
C ILE A 121 -13.25 4.43 -9.34
N GLY A 122 -12.46 4.63 -10.41
CA GLY A 122 -11.33 5.57 -10.39
C GLY A 122 -11.78 7.01 -10.10
N ASP A 123 -12.93 7.44 -10.62
CA ASP A 123 -13.49 8.76 -10.34
C ASP A 123 -13.99 8.86 -8.89
N SER A 124 -14.59 7.79 -8.37
CA SER A 124 -15.01 7.71 -6.95
C SER A 124 -13.80 7.77 -6.01
N VAL A 125 -12.72 7.06 -6.32
CA VAL A 125 -11.45 7.11 -5.56
C VAL A 125 -10.86 8.51 -5.56
N ARG A 126 -10.81 9.17 -6.71
CA ARG A 126 -10.34 10.56 -6.81
C ARG A 126 -11.19 11.51 -5.96
N THR A 127 -12.50 11.33 -6.01
CA THR A 127 -13.44 12.15 -5.23
C THR A 127 -13.25 11.95 -3.73
N LEU A 128 -13.08 10.69 -3.28
CA LEU A 128 -12.82 10.38 -1.87
C LEU A 128 -11.53 11.03 -1.37
N ILE A 129 -10.42 10.88 -2.10
CA ILE A 129 -9.14 11.48 -1.73
C ILE A 129 -9.25 13.01 -1.70
N ASN A 130 -9.86 13.62 -2.71
CA ASN A 130 -10.03 15.06 -2.75
C ASN A 130 -10.90 15.57 -1.61
N GLN A 131 -11.99 14.91 -1.32
CA GLN A 131 -12.95 15.38 -0.32
C GLN A 131 -12.43 15.26 1.12
N PHE A 132 -11.73 14.19 1.43
CA PHE A 132 -11.36 13.87 2.81
C PHE A 132 -9.89 14.09 3.15
N LEU A 133 -9.01 14.09 2.14
CA LEU A 133 -7.57 14.19 2.35
C LEU A 133 -7.02 15.51 1.79
N THR A 134 -7.02 15.69 0.47
CA THR A 134 -6.38 16.87 -0.15
C THR A 134 -7.08 18.19 0.18
N SER A 135 -8.39 18.20 0.38
CA SER A 135 -9.12 19.40 0.81
C SER A 135 -8.78 19.86 2.22
N LYS A 136 -8.22 18.98 3.05
CA LYS A 136 -7.85 19.30 4.43
C LYS A 136 -6.38 19.68 4.59
N SER A 137 -5.53 19.34 3.60
CA SER A 137 -4.11 19.68 3.63
C SER A 137 -3.52 19.76 2.23
N ASP A 138 -2.89 20.89 1.91
CA ASP A 138 -2.18 21.12 0.64
C ASP A 138 -0.92 20.25 0.48
N ARG A 139 -0.46 19.62 1.57
CA ARG A 139 0.70 18.73 1.57
C ARG A 139 0.36 17.33 1.06
N VAL A 140 -0.90 16.93 1.20
CA VAL A 140 -1.39 15.65 0.72
C VAL A 140 -1.74 15.80 -0.76
N LYS A 141 -1.10 15.01 -1.61
CA LYS A 141 -1.23 15.12 -3.07
C LYS A 141 -1.65 13.78 -3.66
N ILE A 142 -2.35 13.86 -4.79
CA ILE A 142 -2.58 12.73 -5.68
C ILE A 142 -1.44 12.71 -6.69
N ASN A 143 -0.71 11.58 -6.77
CA ASN A 143 0.26 11.36 -7.81
C ASN A 143 -0.42 10.81 -9.07
N GLU A 144 -1.00 9.61 -8.99
CA GLU A 144 -1.65 9.01 -10.15
C GLU A 144 -2.84 8.14 -9.76
N ILE A 145 -4.01 8.45 -10.34
CA ILE A 145 -5.21 7.61 -10.22
C ILE A 145 -5.58 7.15 -11.62
N GLN A 146 -5.40 5.86 -11.86
CA GLN A 146 -5.74 5.22 -13.11
C GLN A 146 -7.26 5.06 -13.22
N LYS A 147 -7.80 5.31 -14.41
CA LYS A 147 -9.21 5.09 -14.70
C LYS A 147 -9.50 3.59 -14.75
N THR A 148 -10.61 3.18 -14.16
CA THR A 148 -11.09 1.79 -14.23
C THR A 148 -12.05 1.59 -15.38
N ALA A 149 -12.16 0.36 -15.88
CA ALA A 149 -13.13 0.03 -16.93
C ALA A 149 -14.55 -0.08 -16.37
N ASN A 150 -14.67 -0.60 -15.15
CA ASN A 150 -15.95 -0.86 -14.52
C ASN A 150 -16.46 0.28 -13.63
N ALA A 151 -17.77 0.33 -13.50
CA ALA A 151 -18.49 1.17 -12.56
C ALA A 151 -18.90 0.36 -11.33
N TYR A 152 -19.02 1.02 -10.19
CA TYR A 152 -19.47 0.42 -8.95
C TYR A 152 -20.20 1.43 -8.07
N ASN A 153 -21.38 1.06 -7.60
CA ASN A 153 -22.17 1.90 -6.70
C ASN A 153 -22.03 1.38 -5.28
N PHE A 154 -21.71 2.26 -4.35
CA PHE A 154 -21.53 1.87 -2.95
C PHE A 154 -21.93 2.99 -1.98
N LEU A 155 -22.17 2.59 -0.75
CA LEU A 155 -22.35 3.47 0.41
C LEU A 155 -21.11 3.39 1.29
N GLY A 156 -20.63 4.53 1.78
CA GLY A 156 -19.43 4.59 2.61
C GLY A 156 -19.54 3.83 3.94
N ASN A 157 -20.76 3.81 4.51
CA ASN A 157 -21.11 3.01 5.69
C ASN A 157 -20.19 3.24 6.91
N SER A 158 -19.86 4.50 7.18
CA SER A 158 -18.96 4.92 8.28
C SER A 158 -17.57 4.26 8.26
N LYS A 159 -17.05 3.95 7.08
CA LYS A 159 -15.70 3.44 6.93
C LYS A 159 -14.71 4.56 6.65
N SER A 160 -13.45 4.30 6.98
CA SER A 160 -12.36 5.21 6.60
C SER A 160 -12.14 5.23 5.09
N VAL A 161 -11.55 6.30 4.60
CA VAL A 161 -11.24 6.45 3.16
C VAL A 161 -10.34 5.33 2.65
N PHE A 162 -9.30 4.97 3.42
CA PHE A 162 -8.38 3.91 3.02
C PHE A 162 -9.03 2.55 2.94
N ASP A 163 -9.90 2.21 3.91
CA ASP A 163 -10.64 0.94 3.89
C ASP A 163 -11.53 0.82 2.66
N ILE A 164 -12.22 1.92 2.31
CA ILE A 164 -13.08 1.95 1.13
C ILE A 164 -12.23 1.79 -0.13
N ILE A 165 -11.16 2.56 -0.29
CA ILE A 165 -10.34 2.53 -1.50
C ILE A 165 -9.64 1.17 -1.66
N CYS A 166 -9.13 0.58 -0.58
CA CYS A 166 -8.53 -0.76 -0.62
C CYS A 166 -9.56 -1.82 -1.04
N ASN A 167 -10.80 -1.73 -0.52
CA ASN A 167 -11.89 -2.61 -0.94
C ASN A 167 -12.29 -2.39 -2.41
N LEU A 168 -12.32 -1.14 -2.88
CA LEU A 168 -12.57 -0.82 -4.28
C LEU A 168 -11.43 -1.32 -5.19
N GLY A 169 -10.20 -1.35 -4.70
CA GLY A 169 -9.05 -1.88 -5.44
C GLY A 169 -9.24 -3.32 -5.89
N SER A 170 -9.78 -4.18 -5.01
CA SER A 170 -10.09 -5.58 -5.35
C SER A 170 -11.24 -5.73 -6.35
N LYS A 171 -12.08 -4.70 -6.48
CA LYS A 171 -13.25 -4.69 -7.40
C LYS A 171 -12.97 -3.96 -8.71
N SER A 172 -11.77 -3.41 -8.86
CA SER A 172 -11.40 -2.58 -10.01
C SER A 172 -10.77 -3.40 -11.11
N THR A 173 -11.17 -3.14 -12.35
CA THR A 173 -10.61 -3.77 -13.55
C THR A 173 -10.17 -2.71 -14.56
N VAL A 174 -9.17 -3.02 -15.37
CA VAL A 174 -8.73 -2.17 -16.50
C VAL A 174 -9.43 -2.60 -17.77
N GLU A 175 -9.49 -3.91 -18.00
CA GLU A 175 -10.10 -4.60 -19.11
C GLU A 175 -10.75 -5.88 -18.60
N LYS A 176 -11.44 -6.61 -19.49
CA LYS A 176 -12.13 -7.85 -19.12
C LYS A 176 -11.25 -8.91 -18.48
N ASP A 177 -9.94 -8.86 -18.71
CA ASP A 177 -8.99 -9.90 -18.35
C ASP A 177 -7.91 -9.44 -17.36
N SER A 178 -8.09 -8.29 -16.71
CA SER A 178 -7.17 -7.77 -15.71
C SER A 178 -7.91 -7.51 -14.42
N ALA A 179 -7.41 -7.99 -13.32
CA ALA A 179 -8.00 -7.81 -12.01
C ALA A 179 -7.03 -7.20 -11.01
N GLY A 180 -7.56 -6.30 -10.20
CA GLY A 180 -6.89 -5.77 -9.04
C GLY A 180 -6.12 -4.48 -9.29
N PHE A 181 -6.38 -3.58 -8.37
CA PHE A 181 -5.66 -2.32 -8.23
C PHE A 181 -5.04 -2.26 -6.85
N PHE A 182 -3.88 -1.63 -6.78
CA PHE A 182 -3.26 -1.26 -5.53
C PHE A 182 -3.48 0.21 -5.22
N PHE A 183 -3.79 0.48 -3.97
CA PHE A 183 -3.82 1.82 -3.41
C PHE A 183 -2.64 1.98 -2.46
N PHE A 184 -1.77 2.94 -2.74
CA PHE A 184 -0.57 3.15 -1.96
C PHE A 184 -0.08 4.60 -2.04
N GLU A 185 0.63 5.02 -1.01
CA GLU A 185 1.28 6.32 -0.92
C GLU A 185 2.78 6.19 -1.18
N THR A 186 3.32 7.18 -1.89
CA THR A 186 4.75 7.38 -2.09
C THR A 186 5.14 8.80 -1.69
N GLN A 187 6.43 9.13 -1.75
CA GLN A 187 6.88 10.51 -1.55
C GLN A 187 6.13 11.51 -2.45
N ASP A 188 5.77 11.11 -3.66
CA ASP A 188 5.07 11.98 -4.63
C ASP A 188 3.58 12.15 -4.32
N GLY A 189 2.99 11.22 -3.58
CA GLY A 189 1.58 11.24 -3.20
C GLY A 189 0.85 9.91 -3.39
N PHE A 190 -0.48 9.96 -3.34
CA PHE A 190 -1.33 8.78 -3.46
C PHE A 190 -1.42 8.25 -4.88
N ASN A 191 -1.36 6.94 -4.99
CA ASN A 191 -1.45 6.20 -6.24
C ASN A 191 -2.59 5.18 -6.15
N PHE A 192 -3.34 5.05 -7.26
CA PHE A 192 -4.30 3.98 -7.45
C PHE A 192 -4.07 3.39 -8.85
N LYS A 193 -3.41 2.23 -8.92
CA LYS A 193 -2.90 1.65 -10.16
C LYS A 193 -3.19 0.18 -10.27
N SER A 194 -3.47 -0.28 -11.48
CA SER A 194 -3.61 -1.71 -11.75
C SER A 194 -2.26 -2.44 -11.64
N ILE A 195 -2.32 -3.71 -11.29
CA ILE A 195 -1.16 -4.60 -11.27
C ILE A 195 -0.50 -4.63 -12.65
N ASP A 196 -1.29 -4.73 -13.71
CA ASP A 196 -0.80 -4.75 -15.09
C ASP A 196 -0.02 -3.49 -15.46
N SER A 197 -0.52 -2.33 -15.05
CA SER A 197 0.17 -1.04 -15.26
C SER A 197 1.50 -0.97 -14.51
N LEU A 198 1.60 -1.56 -13.32
CA LEU A 198 2.83 -1.59 -12.54
C LEU A 198 3.87 -2.53 -13.14
N VAL A 199 3.45 -3.71 -13.60
CA VAL A 199 4.34 -4.74 -14.18
C VAL A 199 4.81 -4.36 -15.57
N SER A 200 4.02 -3.63 -16.36
CA SER A 200 4.38 -3.22 -17.72
C SER A 200 5.45 -2.12 -17.79
N LYS A 201 5.75 -1.46 -16.67
CA LYS A 201 6.80 -0.42 -16.62
C LYS A 201 8.19 -1.03 -16.80
N ARG A 202 9.08 -0.25 -17.42
CA ARG A 202 10.50 -0.62 -17.47
C ARG A 202 11.08 -0.64 -16.05
N PRO A 203 11.95 -1.62 -15.75
CA PRO A 203 12.67 -1.63 -14.47
C PRO A 203 13.43 -0.32 -14.28
N VAL A 204 13.33 0.28 -13.10
CA VAL A 204 14.10 1.49 -12.75
C VAL A 204 15.55 1.14 -12.48
N ALA A 205 15.79 -0.04 -11.93
CA ALA A 205 17.12 -0.53 -11.61
C ALA A 205 17.19 -2.06 -11.77
N VAL A 206 18.38 -2.57 -12.03
CA VAL A 206 18.67 -3.99 -12.06
C VAL A 206 19.58 -4.31 -10.89
N TYR A 207 19.09 -5.13 -9.95
CA TYR A 207 19.88 -5.60 -8.83
C TYR A 207 20.57 -6.92 -9.19
N TYR A 208 21.79 -7.10 -8.72
CA TYR A 208 22.55 -8.31 -8.96
C TYR A 208 23.08 -8.93 -7.68
N LYS A 209 23.15 -10.25 -7.67
CA LYS A 209 23.81 -11.02 -6.62
C LYS A 209 25.16 -11.47 -7.13
N SER A 210 26.25 -10.98 -6.57
CA SER A 210 27.60 -11.43 -6.87
C SER A 210 28.29 -11.88 -5.61
N GLU A 211 28.92 -13.01 -5.63
CA GLU A 211 29.75 -13.54 -4.54
C GLU A 211 31.17 -13.00 -4.59
N VAL A 212 31.57 -12.43 -5.73
CA VAL A 212 32.92 -11.92 -5.95
C VAL A 212 32.93 -10.39 -5.90
N LEU A 213 33.73 -9.83 -5.00
CA LEU A 213 34.11 -8.43 -5.04
C LEU A 213 35.04 -8.22 -6.23
N GLN A 214 34.51 -7.76 -7.36
CA GLN A 214 35.35 -7.33 -8.46
C GLN A 214 35.98 -5.98 -8.11
N GLY A 215 37.28 -5.98 -7.87
CA GLY A 215 38.02 -4.87 -7.30
C GLY A 215 38.19 -3.61 -8.16
N ASN A 216 37.53 -3.49 -9.30
CA ASN A 216 37.62 -2.34 -10.20
C ASN A 216 36.29 -1.85 -10.75
N LEU A 217 35.18 -2.15 -10.09
CA LEU A 217 33.89 -1.62 -10.48
C LEU A 217 33.65 -0.25 -9.86
N ASP A 218 33.15 0.65 -10.68
CA ASP A 218 32.67 1.98 -10.29
C ASP A 218 31.84 1.90 -9.01
N THR A 219 32.06 2.80 -8.06
CA THR A 219 31.37 2.79 -6.75
C THR A 219 29.86 2.80 -6.88
N SER A 220 29.32 3.36 -7.96
CA SER A 220 27.90 3.34 -8.30
C SER A 220 27.34 1.93 -8.53
N PHE A 221 28.17 0.97 -8.92
CA PHE A 221 27.74 -0.40 -9.15
C PHE A 221 27.46 -1.16 -7.85
N ASN A 222 28.11 -0.80 -6.76
CA ASN A 222 27.90 -1.42 -5.46
C ASN A 222 26.53 -1.09 -4.85
N ASP A 223 25.90 0.03 -5.23
CA ASP A 223 24.60 0.47 -4.74
C ASP A 223 23.46 -0.47 -5.17
N PHE A 224 23.66 -1.24 -6.25
CA PHE A 224 22.69 -2.21 -6.77
C PHE A 224 23.00 -3.65 -6.39
N LYS A 225 23.96 -3.88 -5.50
CA LYS A 225 24.33 -5.22 -5.03
C LYS A 225 23.35 -5.73 -4.00
N ILE A 226 22.87 -6.96 -4.20
CA ILE A 226 22.05 -7.67 -3.21
C ILE A 226 22.99 -8.22 -2.14
N LEU A 227 22.89 -7.69 -0.93
CA LEU A 227 23.72 -8.08 0.21
C LEU A 227 23.31 -9.45 0.78
N SER A 228 22.00 -9.71 0.85
CA SER A 228 21.48 -11.01 1.28
C SER A 228 20.18 -11.31 0.55
N CYS A 229 19.96 -12.56 0.20
CA CYS A 229 18.75 -13.02 -0.44
C CYS A 229 18.35 -14.39 0.09
N THR A 230 17.16 -14.48 0.65
CA THR A 230 16.57 -15.76 1.05
C THR A 230 15.38 -16.06 0.16
N ILE A 231 15.47 -17.11 -0.64
CA ILE A 231 14.38 -17.55 -1.49
C ILE A 231 13.64 -18.68 -0.76
N LYS A 232 12.44 -18.40 -0.30
CA LYS A 232 11.54 -19.44 0.22
C LYS A 232 10.85 -20.11 -0.97
N LYS A 233 11.37 -21.24 -1.42
CA LYS A 233 10.68 -22.08 -2.38
C LYS A 233 9.57 -22.83 -1.65
N ASN A 234 8.33 -22.42 -1.86
CA ASN A 234 7.16 -23.09 -1.33
C ASN A 234 6.25 -23.51 -2.50
N GLN A 235 6.75 -24.45 -3.31
CA GLN A 235 5.99 -25.00 -4.42
C GLN A 235 5.40 -26.34 -3.97
N ASN A 236 4.09 -26.38 -3.87
CA ASN A 236 3.34 -27.61 -3.60
C ASN A 236 2.21 -27.73 -4.62
N VAL A 237 2.44 -28.52 -5.66
CA VAL A 237 1.50 -28.69 -6.76
C VAL A 237 0.18 -29.31 -6.29
N LEU A 238 0.23 -30.26 -5.37
CA LEU A 238 -0.99 -30.90 -4.86
C LEU A 238 -1.84 -29.91 -4.06
N ASN A 239 -1.23 -29.08 -3.24
CA ASN A 239 -1.95 -28.03 -2.52
C ASN A 239 -2.54 -27.00 -3.50
N ALA A 240 -1.82 -26.63 -4.54
CA ALA A 240 -2.30 -25.70 -5.56
C ALA A 240 -3.47 -26.30 -6.37
N LEU A 241 -3.41 -27.58 -6.70
CA LEU A 241 -4.52 -28.32 -7.34
C LEU A 241 -5.74 -28.35 -6.42
N ASN A 242 -5.57 -28.74 -5.16
CA ASN A 242 -6.66 -28.80 -4.19
C ASN A 242 -7.26 -27.41 -3.88
N ALA A 243 -6.47 -26.35 -4.00
CA ALA A 243 -6.95 -24.99 -3.87
C ALA A 243 -7.67 -24.44 -5.11
N GLY A 244 -7.64 -25.18 -6.24
CA GLY A 244 -8.28 -24.76 -7.48
C GLY A 244 -7.49 -23.73 -8.29
N VAL A 245 -6.18 -23.57 -8.03
CA VAL A 245 -5.34 -22.53 -8.68
C VAL A 245 -5.28 -22.71 -10.19
N PHE A 246 -5.31 -23.94 -10.70
CA PHE A 246 -5.15 -24.21 -12.13
C PHE A 246 -6.46 -24.35 -12.89
N TYR A 247 -7.51 -24.83 -12.23
CA TYR A 247 -8.82 -24.96 -12.83
C TYR A 247 -9.90 -24.93 -11.74
N THR A 248 -10.73 -23.92 -11.76
CA THR A 248 -11.82 -23.75 -10.80
C THR A 248 -13.14 -23.44 -11.48
N LYS A 249 -14.24 -23.85 -10.85
CA LYS A 249 -15.60 -23.51 -11.25
C LYS A 249 -16.19 -22.59 -10.19
N ASN A 250 -16.65 -21.43 -10.63
CA ASN A 250 -17.32 -20.45 -9.77
C ASN A 250 -18.81 -20.45 -10.09
N ILE A 251 -19.64 -20.64 -9.09
CA ILE A 251 -21.11 -20.59 -9.19
C ILE A 251 -21.57 -19.34 -8.45
N PHE A 252 -22.18 -18.41 -9.17
CA PHE A 252 -22.70 -17.15 -8.65
C PHE A 252 -24.20 -17.23 -8.52
N PHE A 253 -24.71 -17.11 -7.31
CA PHE A 253 -26.13 -17.07 -7.00
C PHE A 253 -26.63 -15.63 -6.98
N ASN A 254 -27.68 -15.35 -7.78
CA ASN A 254 -28.36 -14.06 -7.79
C ASN A 254 -29.51 -14.09 -6.77
N PRO A 255 -29.44 -13.37 -5.64
CA PRO A 255 -30.48 -13.38 -4.64
C PRO A 255 -31.78 -12.67 -5.06
N LYS A 256 -31.75 -11.92 -6.17
CA LYS A 256 -32.92 -11.20 -6.69
C LYS A 256 -33.77 -12.06 -7.62
N THR A 257 -33.12 -12.83 -8.50
CA THR A 257 -33.80 -13.69 -9.47
C THR A 257 -33.85 -15.15 -9.06
N PHE A 258 -33.06 -15.55 -8.05
CA PHE A 258 -32.86 -16.93 -7.59
C PHE A 258 -32.24 -17.85 -8.65
N GLU A 259 -31.50 -17.24 -9.60
CA GLU A 259 -30.81 -17.98 -10.65
C GLU A 259 -29.31 -18.13 -10.32
N GLU A 260 -28.72 -19.19 -10.85
CA GLU A 260 -27.29 -19.47 -10.74
C GLU A 260 -26.60 -19.27 -12.08
N THR A 261 -25.41 -18.68 -12.06
CA THR A 261 -24.53 -18.51 -13.22
C THR A 261 -23.21 -19.21 -12.95
N GLU A 262 -22.81 -20.09 -13.86
CA GLU A 262 -21.55 -20.83 -13.76
C GLU A 262 -20.49 -20.16 -14.62
N VAL A 263 -19.30 -19.97 -14.05
CA VAL A 263 -18.11 -19.48 -14.77
C VAL A 263 -16.95 -20.41 -14.47
N GLU A 264 -16.38 -20.99 -15.51
CA GLU A 264 -15.19 -21.83 -15.40
C GLU A 264 -13.95 -20.98 -15.68
N TYR A 265 -12.92 -21.22 -14.89
CA TYR A 265 -11.65 -20.54 -14.99
C TYR A 265 -10.51 -21.56 -15.10
N LYS A 266 -9.81 -21.55 -16.23
CA LYS A 266 -8.67 -22.43 -16.49
C LYS A 266 -7.40 -21.61 -16.69
N PHE A 267 -6.34 -21.91 -15.95
CA PHE A 267 -5.07 -21.20 -15.99
C PHE A 267 -4.43 -21.16 -17.38
N THR A 268 -4.67 -22.17 -18.21
CA THR A 268 -4.16 -22.26 -19.59
C THR A 268 -4.78 -21.26 -20.56
N ASP A 269 -5.89 -20.60 -20.18
CA ASP A 269 -6.58 -19.64 -21.05
C ASP A 269 -5.81 -18.31 -21.21
N GLY A 270 -4.63 -18.22 -20.65
CA GLY A 270 -3.60 -17.22 -20.94
C GLY A 270 -3.86 -15.81 -20.43
N LYS A 271 -4.94 -15.60 -19.69
CA LYS A 271 -5.42 -14.27 -19.34
C LYS A 271 -4.75 -13.69 -18.10
N LEU A 272 -4.46 -14.50 -17.10
CA LEU A 272 -3.80 -14.05 -15.85
C LEU A 272 -2.27 -13.94 -15.96
N VAL A 273 -1.69 -14.54 -16.97
CA VAL A 273 -0.23 -14.71 -17.09
C VAL A 273 0.42 -13.58 -17.85
N LYS A 274 -0.34 -12.76 -18.57
CA LYS A 274 0.23 -11.64 -19.33
C LYS A 274 0.94 -10.62 -18.45
N SER A 275 0.42 -10.36 -17.25
CA SER A 275 0.98 -9.35 -16.35
C SER A 275 2.20 -9.83 -15.56
N LEU A 276 2.36 -11.11 -15.32
CA LEU A 276 3.46 -11.67 -14.51
C LEU A 276 4.65 -12.17 -15.32
N GLY A 277 4.61 -12.00 -16.65
CA GLY A 277 5.67 -12.47 -17.55
C GLY A 277 5.44 -13.90 -18.03
N LYS A 278 6.38 -14.44 -18.82
CA LYS A 278 6.31 -15.81 -19.33
C LYS A 278 6.24 -16.79 -18.16
N SER A 279 5.09 -17.44 -18.00
CA SER A 279 4.91 -18.41 -16.95
C SER A 279 5.65 -19.70 -17.20
N ALA A 280 5.98 -20.37 -16.12
CA ALA A 280 6.23 -21.79 -16.14
C ALA A 280 5.02 -22.52 -16.74
N GLU A 281 5.27 -23.62 -17.43
CA GLU A 281 4.20 -24.48 -17.92
C GLU A 281 3.27 -24.88 -16.77
N ALA A 282 2.01 -24.53 -16.91
CA ALA A 282 1.00 -24.97 -15.95
C ALA A 282 0.77 -26.48 -16.14
N PRO A 283 0.52 -27.23 -15.06
CA PRO A 283 0.10 -28.62 -15.19
C PRO A 283 -1.18 -28.71 -16.02
N ASP A 284 -1.23 -29.66 -16.94
CA ASP A 284 -2.44 -29.93 -17.71
C ASP A 284 -3.49 -30.56 -16.79
N VAL A 285 -4.59 -29.80 -16.58
CA VAL A 285 -5.68 -30.22 -15.69
C VAL A 285 -6.95 -30.36 -16.51
N ASN A 286 -7.49 -31.57 -16.55
CA ASN A 286 -8.63 -31.92 -17.41
C ASN A 286 -10.00 -31.66 -16.76
N ALA A 287 -10.04 -31.40 -15.45
CA ALA A 287 -11.28 -31.14 -14.72
C ALA A 287 -11.04 -30.07 -13.64
N HIS A 288 -12.08 -29.33 -13.33
CA HIS A 288 -12.01 -28.40 -12.20
C HIS A 288 -11.81 -29.19 -10.88
N THR A 289 -10.86 -28.71 -10.09
CA THR A 289 -10.52 -29.37 -8.82
C THR A 289 -11.27 -28.77 -7.64
N LYS A 290 -11.85 -27.58 -7.82
CA LYS A 290 -12.62 -26.90 -6.79
C LYS A 290 -13.80 -26.13 -7.38
N THR A 291 -14.91 -26.16 -6.64
CA THR A 291 -16.09 -25.33 -6.93
C THR A 291 -16.25 -24.31 -5.82
N HIS A 292 -16.37 -23.04 -6.19
CA HIS A 292 -16.65 -21.94 -5.29
C HIS A 292 -18.09 -21.46 -5.49
N TYR A 293 -18.80 -21.29 -4.39
CA TYR A 293 -20.13 -20.69 -4.39
C TYR A 293 -20.04 -19.26 -3.84
N SER A 294 -20.55 -18.31 -4.58
CA SER A 294 -20.53 -16.91 -4.21
C SER A 294 -21.88 -16.24 -4.50
N ILE A 295 -22.24 -15.28 -3.69
CA ILE A 295 -23.39 -14.43 -3.99
C ILE A 295 -22.99 -13.40 -5.05
N LEU A 296 -23.84 -13.24 -6.06
CA LEU A 296 -23.63 -12.24 -7.08
C LEU A 296 -23.65 -10.83 -6.45
N ASP A 297 -22.66 -10.01 -6.79
CA ASP A 297 -22.61 -8.63 -6.30
C ASP A 297 -23.62 -7.77 -7.06
N ILE A 298 -24.73 -7.44 -6.39
CA ILE A 298 -25.84 -6.65 -6.94
C ILE A 298 -25.54 -5.15 -6.96
N GLY A 299 -24.45 -4.68 -6.39
CA GLY A 299 -24.11 -3.26 -6.36
C GLY A 299 -23.93 -2.62 -7.73
N THR A 300 -23.79 -3.42 -8.77
CA THR A 300 -23.70 -3.01 -10.17
C THR A 300 -25.02 -3.09 -10.94
N LEU A 301 -26.04 -3.75 -10.41
CA LEU A 301 -27.32 -3.97 -11.12
C LEU A 301 -28.15 -2.70 -11.29
N GLU A 302 -27.93 -1.66 -10.52
CA GLU A 302 -28.61 -0.37 -10.69
C GLU A 302 -28.17 0.41 -11.94
N THR A 303 -27.08 0.01 -12.58
CA THR A 303 -26.60 0.66 -13.81
C THR A 303 -27.14 0.01 -15.08
N THR A 304 -27.81 -1.13 -14.96
CA THR A 304 -28.48 -1.76 -16.10
C THR A 304 -29.77 -1.04 -16.42
N VAL A 305 -29.93 -0.70 -17.68
CA VAL A 305 -31.17 -0.15 -18.28
C VAL A 305 -32.36 -0.97 -17.78
N ALA A 306 -33.35 -0.31 -17.24
CA ALA A 306 -34.56 -0.94 -16.72
C ALA A 306 -35.09 -2.00 -17.71
N GLY A 307 -35.15 -3.26 -17.26
CA GLY A 307 -35.71 -4.38 -18.02
C GLY A 307 -34.73 -5.46 -18.50
N LYS A 308 -33.42 -5.35 -18.23
CA LYS A 308 -32.49 -6.46 -18.44
C LYS A 308 -31.95 -6.96 -17.09
N ASP A 309 -32.50 -8.06 -16.63
CA ASP A 309 -31.88 -8.80 -15.52
C ASP A 309 -30.55 -9.38 -16.02
N ASN A 310 -29.46 -8.77 -15.58
CA ASN A 310 -28.14 -9.25 -15.94
C ASN A 310 -27.69 -10.24 -14.87
N ASN A 311 -27.84 -11.54 -15.16
CA ASN A 311 -27.40 -12.62 -14.29
C ASN A 311 -25.90 -12.92 -14.42
N ASN A 312 -25.20 -12.18 -15.26
CA ASN A 312 -23.76 -12.34 -15.40
C ASN A 312 -23.04 -11.73 -14.20
N PRO A 313 -22.06 -12.44 -13.65
CA PRO A 313 -21.21 -11.88 -12.60
C PRO A 313 -20.48 -10.63 -13.13
N ASN A 314 -20.21 -9.70 -12.22
CA ASN A 314 -19.38 -8.57 -12.54
C ASN A 314 -17.98 -9.03 -12.98
N GLU A 315 -17.34 -8.25 -13.86
CA GLU A 315 -16.00 -8.58 -14.38
C GLU A 315 -15.00 -8.92 -13.29
N TYR A 316 -15.01 -8.24 -12.16
CA TYR A 316 -14.10 -8.55 -11.05
C TYR A 316 -14.44 -9.88 -10.35
N GLN A 317 -15.72 -10.25 -10.26
CA GLN A 317 -16.13 -11.54 -9.68
C GLN A 317 -15.79 -12.72 -10.61
N ALA A 318 -15.88 -12.50 -11.91
CA ALA A 318 -15.53 -13.52 -12.89
C ALA A 318 -14.02 -13.81 -12.95
N GLN A 319 -13.20 -12.92 -12.40
CA GLN A 319 -11.73 -12.99 -12.42
C GLN A 319 -11.13 -13.41 -11.06
N ALA A 320 -11.94 -13.44 -10.02
CA ALA A 320 -11.46 -13.77 -8.66
C ALA A 320 -11.16 -15.32 -8.48
#